data_e391a26b378e76899b365c76fed624f9
#
_entry.id   e391a26b378e76899b365c76fed624f9
#
_cell.length_a   1.000
_cell.length_b   1.000
_cell.length_c   1.000
_cell.angle_alpha   90.00
_cell.angle_beta   90.00
_cell.angle_gamma   90.00
#
_symmetry.space_group_name_H-M   'P 1'
#
loop_
_entity.id
_entity.type
_entity.pdbx_description
1 polymer ?
#
loop_
_entity_poly.entity_id
_entity_poly.type
_entity_poly.pdbx_seq_one_letter_code
_entity_poly.pdbx_strand_id
1 'polypeptide(L)'
;MPRVFHSPYGAPIYADGSPVAASVATLAALKALSDLGDLVHGNEVTVDADGSKWRFHSSSALTGDDILVATPDAAAYASAGRWLRAVGRTTLYLPFSFATADGATLLTVPTGCVIKLDSAHWKITADMTGGSSSAIGIDSSVDTTAGDLLGGSGGDVAAALTAGVRAGTVGTVMDTDAELHSKLLPAAATVRFQRIASAFTAGSGYVGLVVDIIAHPGA
;
A
#
# COMPACT_ATOMS: atom_id res chain seq x y z
N MET A 1 21.53 -19.53 -12.69
CA MET A 1 20.51 -19.34 -11.64
C MET A 1 21.21 -18.90 -10.38
N PRO A 2 20.86 -17.76 -9.78
CA PRO A 2 21.43 -17.37 -8.51
C PRO A 2 21.01 -18.40 -7.45
N ARG A 3 21.95 -18.84 -6.64
CA ARG A 3 21.67 -19.76 -5.53
C ARG A 3 20.98 -18.95 -4.45
N VAL A 4 19.78 -19.35 -4.06
CA VAL A 4 19.11 -18.85 -2.86
C VAL A 4 19.82 -19.49 -1.67
N PHE A 5 20.50 -18.69 -0.88
CA PHE A 5 21.10 -19.15 0.37
C PHE A 5 20.03 -19.04 1.46
N HIS A 6 19.59 -20.17 1.96
CA HIS A 6 18.82 -20.24 3.18
C HIS A 6 19.71 -20.86 4.27
N SER A 7 19.54 -20.41 5.51
CA SER A 7 20.07 -21.17 6.63
C SER A 7 19.47 -22.58 6.59
N PRO A 8 20.11 -23.61 7.15
CA PRO A 8 19.56 -24.97 7.20
C PRO A 8 18.19 -25.03 7.90
N TYR A 9 17.75 -23.97 8.54
CA TYR A 9 16.45 -23.83 9.21
C TYR A 9 15.48 -22.89 8.49
N GLY A 10 15.80 -22.47 7.25
CA GLY A 10 14.90 -21.59 6.46
C GLY A 10 14.89 -20.11 6.89
N ALA A 11 15.72 -19.72 7.86
CA ALA A 11 15.83 -18.33 8.28
C ALA A 11 16.57 -17.47 7.22
N PRO A 12 16.22 -16.18 7.03
CA PRO A 12 16.94 -15.30 6.14
C PRO A 12 18.38 -15.05 6.63
N ILE A 13 19.33 -14.95 5.69
CA ILE A 13 20.75 -14.71 5.98
C ILE A 13 21.33 -13.63 5.06
N TYR A 14 22.37 -12.91 5.52
CA TYR A 14 23.21 -12.06 4.68
C TYR A 14 24.14 -12.90 3.80
N ALA A 15 24.80 -12.26 2.84
CA ALA A 15 25.71 -12.94 1.92
C ALA A 15 26.92 -13.59 2.64
N ASP A 16 27.32 -13.10 3.78
CA ASP A 16 28.36 -13.65 4.64
C ASP A 16 27.90 -14.83 5.51
N GLY A 17 26.61 -15.19 5.44
CA GLY A 17 25.99 -16.28 6.20
C GLY A 17 25.50 -15.88 7.59
N SER A 18 25.66 -14.63 8.02
CA SER A 18 25.10 -14.15 9.28
C SER A 18 23.56 -14.05 9.20
N PRO A 19 22.82 -14.20 10.31
CA PRO A 19 21.36 -14.19 10.29
C PRO A 19 20.81 -12.79 10.05
N VAL A 20 19.83 -12.67 9.14
CA VAL A 20 18.97 -11.48 9.02
C VAL A 20 17.82 -11.61 10.00
N ALA A 21 17.37 -10.51 10.58
CA ALA A 21 16.18 -10.51 11.43
C ALA A 21 14.97 -11.04 10.65
N ALA A 22 14.24 -12.01 11.21
CA ALA A 22 13.02 -12.55 10.60
C ALA A 22 11.84 -11.56 10.68
N SER A 23 11.88 -10.64 11.66
CA SER A 23 10.97 -9.51 11.75
C SER A 23 11.69 -8.24 12.21
N VAL A 24 11.09 -7.10 11.86
CA VAL A 24 11.56 -5.77 12.25
C VAL A 24 10.37 -4.92 12.68
N ALA A 25 10.60 -3.97 13.58
CA ALA A 25 9.52 -3.16 14.14
C ALA A 25 8.80 -2.29 13.10
N THR A 26 9.54 -1.72 12.13
CA THR A 26 9.02 -0.74 11.19
C THR A 26 9.58 -0.94 9.78
N LEU A 27 8.94 -0.31 8.78
CA LEU A 27 9.46 -0.27 7.41
C LEU A 27 10.83 0.42 7.33
N ALA A 28 11.08 1.46 8.13
CA ALA A 28 12.39 2.08 8.20
C ALA A 28 13.47 1.09 8.69
N ALA A 29 13.16 0.28 9.70
CA ALA A 29 14.07 -0.78 10.15
C ALA A 29 14.29 -1.86 9.08
N LEU A 30 13.29 -2.18 8.24
CA LEU A 30 13.46 -3.07 7.09
C LEU A 30 14.47 -2.51 6.08
N LYS A 31 14.35 -1.24 5.76
CA LYS A 31 15.24 -0.58 4.80
C LYS A 31 16.68 -0.52 5.32
N ALA A 32 16.85 -0.26 6.61
CA ALA A 32 18.15 -0.21 7.29
C ALA A 32 18.84 -1.58 7.43
N LEU A 33 18.18 -2.71 7.19
CA LEU A 33 18.86 -4.02 7.18
C LEU A 33 20.03 -4.08 6.20
N SER A 34 19.96 -3.31 5.12
CA SER A 34 21.03 -3.20 4.14
C SER A 34 22.32 -2.56 4.66
N ASP A 35 22.26 -1.85 5.78
CA ASP A 35 23.44 -1.23 6.42
C ASP A 35 24.22 -2.23 7.30
N LEU A 36 23.59 -3.37 7.60
CA LEU A 36 24.18 -4.43 8.45
C LEU A 36 24.90 -5.52 7.63
N GLY A 37 24.64 -5.59 6.33
CA GLY A 37 25.26 -6.57 5.44
C GLY A 37 24.56 -6.69 4.10
N ASP A 38 25.19 -7.41 3.17
CA ASP A 38 24.66 -7.62 1.84
C ASP A 38 23.43 -8.53 1.86
N LEU A 39 22.32 -7.99 1.36
CA LEU A 39 21.05 -8.69 1.30
C LEU A 39 21.05 -9.77 0.21
N VAL A 40 20.51 -10.93 0.53
CA VAL A 40 20.43 -12.08 -0.37
C VAL A 40 19.06 -12.16 -1.01
N HIS A 41 19.02 -12.38 -2.34
CA HIS A 41 17.77 -12.57 -3.07
C HIS A 41 16.90 -13.66 -2.42
N GLY A 42 15.65 -13.34 -2.20
CA GLY A 42 14.68 -14.24 -1.60
C GLY A 42 14.58 -14.17 -0.07
N ASN A 43 15.40 -13.35 0.62
CA ASN A 43 15.18 -13.09 2.04
C ASN A 43 13.77 -12.56 2.29
N GLU A 44 13.09 -13.10 3.29
CA GLU A 44 11.76 -12.68 3.71
C GLU A 44 11.80 -12.13 5.13
N VAL A 45 11.19 -10.97 5.33
CA VAL A 45 11.13 -10.25 6.62
C VAL A 45 9.72 -9.75 6.85
N THR A 46 9.24 -9.86 8.09
CA THR A 46 7.94 -9.29 8.51
C THR A 46 8.16 -7.93 9.15
N VAL A 47 7.33 -6.95 8.80
CA VAL A 47 7.26 -5.66 9.49
C VAL A 47 6.15 -5.74 10.54
N ASP A 48 6.52 -5.65 11.83
CA ASP A 48 5.58 -5.89 12.94
C ASP A 48 4.52 -4.79 13.06
N ALA A 49 4.84 -3.56 12.63
CA ALA A 49 3.93 -2.41 12.72
C ALA A 49 2.60 -2.61 11.99
N ASP A 50 2.60 -3.34 10.87
CA ASP A 50 1.42 -3.58 10.04
C ASP A 50 1.22 -5.05 9.66
N GLY A 51 2.11 -5.94 10.14
CA GLY A 51 2.12 -7.37 9.81
C GLY A 51 2.49 -7.68 8.36
N SER A 52 3.01 -6.71 7.62
CA SER A 52 3.37 -6.91 6.22
C SER A 52 4.60 -7.79 6.06
N LYS A 53 4.58 -8.63 5.04
CA LYS A 53 5.71 -9.47 4.65
C LYS A 53 6.38 -8.91 3.42
N TRP A 54 7.70 -8.90 3.44
CA TRP A 54 8.53 -8.34 2.39
C TRP A 54 9.58 -9.35 1.96
N ARG A 55 9.81 -9.42 0.66
CA ARG A 55 10.82 -10.30 0.05
C ARG A 55 11.83 -9.48 -0.73
N PHE A 56 13.11 -9.73 -0.49
CA PHE A 56 14.18 -9.03 -1.21
C PHE A 56 14.41 -9.59 -2.60
N HIS A 57 14.43 -8.72 -3.60
CA HIS A 57 14.73 -9.04 -5.00
C HIS A 57 15.94 -8.24 -5.48
N SER A 58 17.09 -8.90 -5.58
CA SER A 58 18.38 -8.27 -5.87
C SER A 58 18.45 -7.60 -7.26
N SER A 59 17.68 -8.06 -8.23
CA SER A 59 17.64 -7.52 -9.61
C SER A 59 16.55 -6.49 -9.85
N SER A 60 15.65 -6.25 -8.89
CA SER A 60 14.55 -5.31 -9.07
C SER A 60 15.05 -3.87 -9.05
N ALA A 61 14.69 -3.09 -10.07
CA ALA A 61 14.98 -1.66 -10.18
C ALA A 61 13.70 -0.79 -10.11
N LEU A 62 12.62 -1.33 -9.53
CA LEU A 62 11.36 -0.60 -9.36
C LEU A 62 11.56 0.64 -8.49
N THR A 63 10.78 1.68 -8.78
CA THR A 63 10.73 2.87 -7.92
C THR A 63 10.07 2.51 -6.59
N GLY A 64 10.74 2.85 -5.49
CA GLY A 64 10.18 2.67 -4.16
C GLY A 64 8.99 3.60 -3.92
N ASP A 65 7.93 3.05 -3.37
CA ASP A 65 6.71 3.77 -2.96
C ASP A 65 6.42 3.58 -1.47
N ASP A 66 7.23 2.75 -0.80
CA ASP A 66 7.10 2.35 0.61
C ASP A 66 5.74 1.69 0.96
N ILE A 67 4.97 1.29 -0.06
CA ILE A 67 3.69 0.60 0.07
C ILE A 67 3.78 -0.82 -0.51
N LEU A 68 4.27 -0.94 -1.73
CA LEU A 68 4.46 -2.20 -2.45
C LEU A 68 5.93 -2.50 -2.73
N VAL A 69 6.74 -1.45 -2.82
CA VAL A 69 8.17 -1.51 -3.11
C VAL A 69 8.93 -0.62 -2.13
N ALA A 70 9.88 -1.19 -1.39
CA ALA A 70 10.75 -0.41 -0.53
C ALA A 70 12.22 -0.50 -1.02
N THR A 71 12.88 0.65 -1.08
CA THR A 71 14.29 0.73 -1.45
C THR A 71 15.14 0.59 -0.19
N PRO A 72 16.10 -0.36 -0.13
CA PRO A 72 17.07 -0.42 0.95
C PRO A 72 17.88 0.87 1.08
N ASP A 73 18.31 1.22 2.28
CA ASP A 73 18.97 2.51 2.55
C ASP A 73 20.42 2.55 2.06
N ALA A 74 21.13 1.42 2.03
CA ALA A 74 22.52 1.38 1.59
C ALA A 74 22.67 1.77 0.12
N ALA A 75 23.68 2.61 -0.18
CA ALA A 75 23.96 3.15 -1.52
C ALA A 75 24.17 2.05 -2.58
N ALA A 76 24.62 0.85 -2.20
CA ALA A 76 24.78 -0.29 -3.09
C ALA A 76 23.47 -0.68 -3.80
N TYR A 77 22.31 -0.36 -3.21
CA TYR A 77 20.99 -0.67 -3.76
C TYR A 77 20.31 0.51 -4.46
N ALA A 78 21.01 1.59 -4.73
CA ALA A 78 20.46 2.78 -5.39
C ALA A 78 19.87 2.46 -6.77
N SER A 79 20.54 1.61 -7.56
CA SER A 79 20.13 1.25 -8.92
C SER A 79 19.28 -0.02 -9.00
N ALA A 80 19.56 -1.02 -8.16
CA ALA A 80 18.85 -2.30 -8.13
C ALA A 80 18.86 -2.89 -6.72
N GLY A 81 17.96 -3.84 -6.50
CA GLY A 81 17.71 -4.43 -5.20
C GLY A 81 16.56 -3.72 -4.49
N ARG A 82 15.44 -4.42 -4.34
CA ARG A 82 14.23 -3.88 -3.70
C ARG A 82 13.61 -4.90 -2.76
N TRP A 83 13.05 -4.41 -1.69
CA TRP A 83 12.08 -5.16 -0.92
C TRP A 83 10.72 -5.05 -1.62
N LEU A 84 10.15 -6.17 -1.98
CA LEU A 84 8.82 -6.25 -2.60
C LEU A 84 7.85 -6.83 -1.59
N ARG A 85 6.70 -6.20 -1.42
CA ARG A 85 5.64 -6.74 -0.56
C ARG A 85 5.23 -8.12 -1.07
N ALA A 86 5.15 -9.11 -0.20
CA ALA A 86 4.91 -10.49 -0.61
C ALA A 86 3.53 -10.64 -1.27
N VAL A 87 3.45 -11.54 -2.27
CA VAL A 87 2.17 -11.91 -2.91
C VAL A 87 1.23 -12.53 -1.88
N GLY A 88 -0.08 -12.34 -2.10
CA GLY A 88 -1.13 -12.81 -1.22
C GLY A 88 -1.97 -11.70 -0.62
N ARG A 89 -2.86 -12.08 0.29
CA ARG A 89 -3.80 -11.15 0.93
C ARG A 89 -3.10 -10.25 1.95
N THR A 90 -3.33 -8.95 1.83
CA THR A 90 -2.78 -7.93 2.73
C THR A 90 -3.69 -6.71 2.78
N THR A 91 -3.46 -5.82 3.75
CA THR A 91 -4.10 -4.49 3.77
C THR A 91 -3.04 -3.44 3.44
N LEU A 92 -3.32 -2.61 2.45
CA LEU A 92 -2.52 -1.44 2.12
C LEU A 92 -3.14 -0.23 2.81
N TYR A 93 -2.36 0.50 3.61
CA TYR A 93 -2.80 1.73 4.26
C TYR A 93 -2.24 2.93 3.52
N LEU A 94 -3.13 3.65 2.83
CA LEU A 94 -2.80 4.82 2.02
C LEU A 94 -3.12 6.09 2.83
N PRO A 95 -2.12 6.89 3.24
CA PRO A 95 -2.35 8.05 4.09
C PRO A 95 -3.02 9.18 3.31
N PHE A 96 -3.89 9.93 3.98
CA PHE A 96 -4.44 11.18 3.50
C PHE A 96 -4.63 12.18 4.66
N SER A 97 -4.79 13.45 4.32
CA SER A 97 -5.12 14.51 5.26
C SER A 97 -6.08 15.52 4.62
N PHE A 98 -6.57 16.46 5.40
CA PHE A 98 -7.38 17.56 4.89
C PHE A 98 -6.68 18.38 3.79
N ALA A 99 -5.34 18.41 3.80
CA ALA A 99 -4.53 19.09 2.79
C ALA A 99 -4.28 18.27 1.52
N THR A 100 -4.66 16.98 1.50
CA THR A 100 -4.53 16.15 0.31
C THR A 100 -5.38 16.74 -0.81
N ALA A 101 -4.75 17.03 -1.93
CA ALA A 101 -5.42 17.64 -3.08
C ALA A 101 -6.44 16.67 -3.70
N ASP A 102 -7.49 17.22 -4.27
CA ASP A 102 -8.40 16.47 -5.13
C ASP A 102 -7.63 15.88 -6.32
N GLY A 103 -7.88 14.62 -6.65
CA GLY A 103 -7.16 13.86 -7.67
C GLY A 103 -5.75 13.41 -7.29
N ALA A 104 -5.29 13.66 -6.06
CA ALA A 104 -3.96 13.23 -5.62
C ALA A 104 -3.82 11.71 -5.69
N THR A 105 -2.76 11.23 -6.33
CA THR A 105 -2.42 9.81 -6.39
C THR A 105 -1.90 9.34 -5.03
N LEU A 106 -2.58 8.36 -4.45
CA LEU A 106 -2.21 7.73 -3.19
C LEU A 106 -1.39 6.45 -3.42
N LEU A 107 -1.62 5.76 -4.53
CA LEU A 107 -0.90 4.55 -4.93
C LEU A 107 -0.82 4.48 -6.45
N THR A 108 0.33 4.09 -6.96
CA THR A 108 0.50 3.64 -8.35
C THR A 108 0.92 2.17 -8.31
N VAL A 109 0.18 1.31 -8.99
CA VAL A 109 0.52 -0.11 -9.08
C VAL A 109 1.81 -0.27 -9.91
N PRO A 110 2.88 -0.84 -9.34
CA PRO A 110 4.16 -0.97 -10.03
C PRO A 110 4.07 -1.81 -11.30
N THR A 111 4.98 -1.58 -12.23
CA THR A 111 5.11 -2.39 -13.45
C THR A 111 5.25 -3.87 -13.11
N GLY A 112 4.45 -4.72 -13.76
CA GLY A 112 4.40 -6.17 -13.54
C GLY A 112 3.62 -6.61 -12.31
N CYS A 113 3.18 -5.69 -11.45
CA CYS A 113 2.31 -5.99 -10.34
C CYS A 113 0.85 -6.03 -10.80
N VAL A 114 0.07 -6.92 -10.20
CA VAL A 114 -1.38 -7.00 -10.35
C VAL A 114 -1.99 -7.16 -8.97
N ILE A 115 -2.94 -6.31 -8.64
CA ILE A 115 -3.64 -6.30 -7.36
C ILE A 115 -5.11 -6.60 -7.63
N LYS A 116 -5.67 -7.56 -6.91
CA LYS A 116 -7.11 -7.77 -6.84
C LYS A 116 -7.65 -7.10 -5.59
N LEU A 117 -8.56 -6.17 -5.74
CA LEU A 117 -9.21 -5.50 -4.62
C LEU A 117 -10.34 -6.38 -4.07
N ASP A 118 -10.37 -6.54 -2.75
CA ASP A 118 -11.38 -7.32 -2.04
C ASP A 118 -12.35 -6.41 -1.27
N SER A 119 -11.82 -5.41 -0.54
CA SER A 119 -12.63 -4.42 0.16
C SER A 119 -11.83 -3.14 0.45
N ALA A 120 -12.56 -2.07 0.79
CA ALA A 120 -11.96 -0.80 1.20
C ALA A 120 -12.63 -0.27 2.47
N HIS A 121 -11.89 0.47 3.29
CA HIS A 121 -12.41 1.09 4.50
C HIS A 121 -11.62 2.36 4.87
N TRP A 122 -12.24 3.23 5.66
CA TRP A 122 -11.58 4.39 6.27
C TRP A 122 -11.01 4.03 7.64
N LYS A 123 -9.79 4.48 7.91
CA LYS A 123 -9.21 4.55 9.26
C LYS A 123 -8.92 6.02 9.56
N ILE A 124 -9.85 6.69 10.20
CA ILE A 124 -9.71 8.11 10.55
C ILE A 124 -8.88 8.22 11.82
N THR A 125 -7.81 9.00 11.77
CA THR A 125 -6.88 9.23 12.90
C THR A 125 -7.11 10.56 13.58
N ALA A 126 -7.65 11.54 12.84
CA ALA A 126 -8.13 12.80 13.38
C ALA A 126 -9.40 13.19 12.63
N ASP A 127 -10.41 13.70 13.36
CA ASP A 127 -11.71 14.04 12.81
C ASP A 127 -11.60 14.95 11.59
N MET A 128 -12.27 14.57 10.51
CA MET A 128 -12.40 15.41 9.32
C MET A 128 -13.44 16.50 9.60
N THR A 129 -13.02 17.75 9.65
CA THR A 129 -13.88 18.89 9.98
C THR A 129 -13.80 20.01 8.96
N GLY A 130 -14.80 20.88 8.96
CA GLY A 130 -14.89 22.04 8.08
C GLY A 130 -15.57 21.72 6.74
N GLY A 131 -15.77 22.79 5.97
CA GLY A 131 -16.47 22.71 4.70
C GLY A 131 -18.00 22.57 4.85
N SER A 132 -18.74 23.09 3.86
CA SER A 132 -20.17 22.87 3.76
C SER A 132 -20.40 21.69 2.82
N SER A 133 -21.03 20.64 3.32
CA SER A 133 -21.28 19.41 2.54
C SER A 133 -20.03 18.76 1.97
N SER A 134 -18.88 18.93 2.66
CA SER A 134 -17.62 18.29 2.25
C SER A 134 -17.69 16.78 2.41
N ALA A 135 -17.18 16.08 1.41
CA ALA A 135 -17.12 14.65 1.39
C ALA A 135 -15.79 14.18 0.77
N ILE A 136 -15.43 12.93 1.01
CA ILE A 136 -14.25 12.30 0.41
C ILE A 136 -14.64 10.99 -0.27
N GLY A 137 -13.86 10.64 -1.27
CA GLY A 137 -13.97 9.39 -2.00
C GLY A 137 -12.59 8.88 -2.42
N ILE A 138 -12.56 7.68 -2.94
CA ILE A 138 -11.37 7.05 -3.51
C ILE A 138 -11.72 6.50 -4.88
N ASP A 139 -10.97 6.93 -5.88
CA ASP A 139 -11.11 6.50 -7.26
C ASP A 139 -9.97 5.57 -7.68
N SER A 140 -10.25 4.73 -8.66
CA SER A 140 -9.20 4.08 -9.44
C SER A 140 -9.11 4.69 -10.85
N SER A 141 -7.96 4.49 -11.52
CA SER A 141 -7.84 4.86 -12.94
C SER A 141 -8.40 3.81 -13.90
N VAL A 142 -8.91 2.69 -13.39
CA VAL A 142 -9.50 1.61 -14.21
C VAL A 142 -11.00 1.79 -14.43
N ASP A 143 -11.60 2.72 -13.70
CA ASP A 143 -12.99 3.12 -13.86
C ASP A 143 -13.09 4.65 -13.98
N THR A 144 -14.09 5.13 -14.66
CA THR A 144 -14.35 6.56 -14.83
C THR A 144 -15.41 7.09 -13.88
N THR A 145 -16.03 6.20 -13.09
CA THR A 145 -17.04 6.57 -12.11
C THR A 145 -16.37 7.15 -10.88
N ALA A 146 -16.78 8.33 -10.46
CA ALA A 146 -16.24 8.99 -9.27
C ALA A 146 -16.53 8.17 -8.02
N GLY A 147 -15.51 7.97 -7.15
CA GLY A 147 -15.64 7.17 -5.92
C GLY A 147 -15.83 5.69 -6.16
N ASP A 148 -15.28 5.16 -7.25
CA ASP A 148 -15.44 3.76 -7.67
C ASP A 148 -14.87 2.73 -6.68
N LEU A 149 -14.00 3.15 -5.77
CA LEU A 149 -13.43 2.27 -4.73
C LEU A 149 -14.05 2.50 -3.35
N LEU A 150 -14.32 3.74 -2.99
CA LEU A 150 -14.86 4.10 -1.68
C LEU A 150 -15.47 5.50 -1.74
N GLY A 151 -16.60 5.75 -1.07
CA GLY A 151 -17.22 7.07 -0.98
C GLY A 151 -18.28 7.39 -2.03
N GLY A 152 -18.37 6.64 -3.13
CA GLY A 152 -19.35 6.81 -4.19
C GLY A 152 -19.47 8.23 -4.75
N SER A 153 -20.48 8.51 -5.56
CA SER A 153 -20.73 9.84 -6.14
C SER A 153 -21.06 10.91 -5.09
N GLY A 154 -21.55 10.52 -3.91
CA GLY A 154 -21.83 11.40 -2.79
C GLY A 154 -20.68 11.52 -1.80
N GLY A 155 -19.70 10.63 -1.87
CA GLY A 155 -18.59 10.54 -0.92
C GLY A 155 -19.05 10.31 0.53
N ASP A 156 -18.10 10.14 1.45
CA ASP A 156 -18.36 10.13 2.87
C ASP A 156 -18.30 11.56 3.44
N VAL A 157 -19.38 12.03 4.04
CA VAL A 157 -19.46 13.39 4.58
C VAL A 157 -18.64 13.56 5.85
N ALA A 158 -18.11 14.75 6.08
CA ALA A 158 -17.25 15.07 7.22
C ALA A 158 -17.84 14.63 8.57
N ALA A 159 -19.13 14.83 8.79
CA ALA A 159 -19.82 14.46 10.03
C ALA A 159 -19.78 12.95 10.35
N ALA A 160 -19.55 12.10 9.35
CA ALA A 160 -19.42 10.66 9.51
C ALA A 160 -17.96 10.21 9.69
N LEU A 161 -16.98 11.07 9.40
CA LEU A 161 -15.55 10.75 9.40
C LEU A 161 -14.88 11.20 10.70
N THR A 162 -15.31 10.62 11.82
CA THR A 162 -14.69 10.82 13.12
C THR A 162 -13.60 9.78 13.38
N ALA A 163 -12.68 10.07 14.33
CA ALA A 163 -11.58 9.17 14.64
C ALA A 163 -12.08 7.75 14.98
N GLY A 164 -11.41 6.75 14.42
CA GLY A 164 -11.75 5.33 14.53
C GLY A 164 -11.69 4.62 13.19
N VAL A 165 -11.97 3.32 13.21
CA VAL A 165 -12.09 2.52 11.98
C VAL A 165 -13.53 2.57 11.50
N ARG A 166 -13.74 2.96 10.25
CA ARG A 166 -15.03 2.86 9.59
C ARG A 166 -14.91 1.97 8.36
N ALA A 167 -15.74 0.94 8.32
CA ALA A 167 -16.00 0.27 7.05
C ALA A 167 -16.64 1.32 6.12
N GLY A 168 -16.14 1.44 4.92
CA GLY A 168 -16.87 2.15 3.88
C GLY A 168 -18.29 1.57 3.84
N THR A 169 -19.27 2.38 3.59
CA THR A 169 -20.64 1.92 3.40
C THR A 169 -20.66 1.12 2.10
N VAL A 170 -20.28 -0.16 2.26
CA VAL A 170 -20.29 -1.18 1.22
C VAL A 170 -21.72 -1.30 0.73
N GLY A 171 -22.26 -0.57 0.00
CA GLY A 171 -23.67 -0.62 -0.44
C GLY A 171 -24.16 0.67 -1.05
N THR A 172 -23.50 1.79 -0.73
CA THR A 172 -23.76 3.08 -1.38
C THR A 172 -22.61 3.56 -2.24
N VAL A 173 -21.48 2.87 -2.17
CA VAL A 173 -20.19 3.29 -2.69
C VAL A 173 -19.72 2.45 -3.86
N MET A 174 -20.29 1.29 -3.99
CA MET A 174 -20.04 0.47 -5.15
C MET A 174 -21.10 0.81 -6.16
N ASP A 175 -20.64 1.37 -7.27
CA ASP A 175 -21.43 1.35 -8.48
C ASP A 175 -22.10 -0.03 -8.57
N THR A 176 -23.40 -0.06 -8.84
CA THR A 176 -24.19 -1.28 -8.93
C THR A 176 -23.62 -2.30 -9.93
N ASP A 177 -22.70 -1.86 -10.78
CA ASP A 177 -21.99 -2.67 -11.77
C ASP A 177 -20.55 -3.03 -11.35
N ALA A 178 -20.02 -2.45 -10.27
CA ALA A 178 -18.66 -2.71 -9.82
C ALA A 178 -18.66 -3.70 -8.66
N GLU A 179 -18.51 -4.96 -8.97
CA GLU A 179 -18.14 -5.97 -7.98
C GLU A 179 -16.70 -5.68 -7.51
N LEU A 180 -16.54 -4.97 -6.38
CA LEU A 180 -15.25 -4.77 -5.72
C LEU A 180 -14.47 -6.08 -5.59
N HIS A 181 -15.16 -7.17 -5.32
CA HIS A 181 -14.59 -8.51 -5.21
C HIS A 181 -13.89 -9.02 -6.48
N SER A 182 -14.09 -8.38 -7.61
CA SER A 182 -13.45 -8.74 -8.87
C SER A 182 -12.58 -7.64 -9.45
N LYS A 183 -12.51 -6.46 -8.81
CA LYS A 183 -11.77 -5.33 -9.37
C LYS A 183 -10.27 -5.60 -9.37
N LEU A 184 -9.70 -5.64 -10.56
CA LEU A 184 -8.27 -5.78 -10.78
C LEU A 184 -7.67 -4.41 -11.05
N LEU A 185 -6.60 -4.11 -10.33
CA LEU A 185 -5.74 -2.97 -10.58
C LEU A 185 -4.47 -3.48 -11.28
N PRO A 186 -4.36 -3.34 -12.60
CA PRO A 186 -3.18 -3.76 -13.36
C PRO A 186 -2.01 -2.81 -13.12
N ALA A 187 -0.85 -3.16 -13.66
CA ALA A 187 0.32 -2.29 -13.71
C ALA A 187 -0.05 -0.89 -14.23
N ALA A 188 0.53 0.13 -13.62
CA ALA A 188 0.29 1.56 -13.85
C ALA A 188 -1.12 2.07 -13.48
N ALA A 189 -2.03 1.23 -12.99
CA ALA A 189 -3.27 1.71 -12.40
C ALA A 189 -2.96 2.58 -11.17
N THR A 190 -3.75 3.63 -10.98
CA THR A 190 -3.62 4.53 -9.82
C THR A 190 -4.84 4.46 -8.93
N VAL A 191 -4.61 4.63 -7.63
CA VAL A 191 -5.63 4.91 -6.62
C VAL A 191 -5.50 6.37 -6.24
N ARG A 192 -6.58 7.12 -6.33
CA ARG A 192 -6.58 8.57 -6.17
C ARG A 192 -7.55 9.01 -5.09
N PHE A 193 -7.15 10.04 -4.35
CA PHE A 193 -8.01 10.72 -3.40
C PHE A 193 -8.99 11.64 -4.15
N GLN A 194 -10.25 11.59 -3.79
CA GLN A 194 -11.27 12.48 -4.31
C GLN A 194 -11.83 13.35 -3.19
N ARG A 195 -11.89 14.63 -3.43
CA ARG A 195 -12.52 15.59 -2.54
C ARG A 195 -13.75 16.20 -3.22
N ILE A 196 -14.89 16.05 -2.57
CA ILE A 196 -16.19 16.50 -3.10
C ILE A 196 -16.62 17.75 -2.35
N ALA A 197 -17.13 18.74 -3.07
CA ALA A 197 -17.56 20.03 -2.55
C ALA A 197 -16.44 20.87 -1.89
N SER A 198 -16.66 21.41 -0.71
CA SER A 198 -15.72 22.34 -0.06
C SER A 198 -14.52 21.62 0.56
N ALA A 199 -13.43 22.37 0.72
CA ALA A 199 -12.25 21.84 1.40
C ALA A 199 -12.49 21.63 2.89
N PHE A 200 -11.91 20.56 3.43
CA PHE A 200 -11.79 20.39 4.88
C PHE A 200 -10.78 21.38 5.46
N THR A 201 -10.91 21.67 6.75
CA THR A 201 -9.99 22.54 7.50
C THR A 201 -9.09 21.78 8.45
N ALA A 202 -9.46 20.56 8.83
CA ALA A 202 -8.66 19.66 9.64
C ALA A 202 -9.02 18.21 9.36
N GLY A 203 -8.18 17.29 9.83
CA GLY A 203 -8.41 15.85 9.79
C GLY A 203 -7.32 15.09 9.05
N SER A 204 -7.24 13.81 9.35
CA SER A 204 -6.32 12.87 8.69
C SER A 204 -6.77 11.43 8.87
N GLY A 205 -6.24 10.56 8.05
CA GLY A 205 -6.54 9.14 8.14
C GLY A 205 -5.76 8.32 7.11
N TYR A 206 -6.24 7.11 6.95
CA TYR A 206 -5.76 6.15 5.95
C TYR A 206 -6.96 5.54 5.24
N VAL A 207 -6.79 5.28 3.96
CA VAL A 207 -7.62 4.30 3.26
C VAL A 207 -6.99 2.93 3.48
N GLY A 208 -7.71 1.99 4.03
CA GLY A 208 -7.31 0.59 4.09
C GLY A 208 -7.90 -0.15 2.90
N LEU A 209 -7.05 -0.58 1.98
CA LEU A 209 -7.44 -1.44 0.86
C LEU A 209 -7.06 -2.88 1.22
N VAL A 210 -8.05 -3.74 1.41
CA VAL A 210 -7.82 -5.19 1.53
C VAL A 210 -7.66 -5.75 0.13
N VAL A 211 -6.49 -6.31 -0.14
CA VAL A 211 -6.11 -6.73 -1.50
C VAL A 211 -5.47 -8.10 -1.48
N ASP A 212 -5.58 -8.79 -2.62
CA ASP A 212 -4.68 -9.89 -2.98
C ASP A 212 -3.66 -9.38 -4.00
N ILE A 213 -2.40 -9.39 -3.64
CA ILE A 213 -1.30 -9.17 -4.57
C ILE A 213 -1.12 -10.48 -5.35
N ILE A 214 -1.57 -10.49 -6.62
CA ILE A 214 -1.60 -11.71 -7.47
C ILE A 214 -0.24 -11.93 -8.12
N ALA A 215 0.40 -10.85 -8.55
CA ALA A 215 1.70 -10.89 -9.18
C ALA A 215 2.54 -9.70 -8.75
N HIS A 216 3.83 -9.92 -8.66
CA HIS A 216 4.81 -8.88 -8.40
C HIS A 216 5.99 -9.03 -9.36
N PRO A 217 6.51 -7.93 -9.96
CA PRO A 217 7.62 -8.02 -10.90
C PRO A 217 8.86 -8.55 -10.20
N GLY A 218 9.53 -9.50 -10.86
CA GLY A 218 10.73 -10.12 -10.32
C GLY A 218 10.47 -11.27 -9.33
N ALA A 219 9.21 -11.72 -9.19
CA ALA A 219 8.91 -12.97 -8.49
C ALA A 219 9.20 -14.19 -9.37
#